data_a6deac20b23905f6252c237c498938a2
#
_entry.id   a6deac20b23905f6252c237c498938a2
#
_cell.length_a   1.000
_cell.length_b   1.000
_cell.length_c   1.000
_cell.angle_alpha   90.00
_cell.angle_beta   90.00
_cell.angle_gamma   90.00
#
_symmetry.space_group_name_H-M   'P 1'
#
loop_
_entity.id
_entity.type
_entity.pdbx_description
1 polymer ?
#
loop_
_entity_poly.entity_id
_entity_poly.type
_entity_poly.pdbx_seq_one_letter_code
_entity_poly.pdbx_strand_id
1 'polypeptide(L)'
;MKTLKTFYALASPYWLDRRQWLSWVLLLSVIGMGLLVVQINVWINAWSKTFYDTLGEFKTEALYALMGQYCMYIAGYVVIVVYLEWLRKALVLRWRRAMTKTTIDAWMQGQAYYRLGLTGEPDNPDQRIAEDVDLLVDRSVELLASFIINMAQVLAFAGVLWNLSGVLNFQLLGHDITIHGYLLWAAVIYTVLGTAFTHYLGSPLQPLNFQQQRYEADFRASLLRKRDHAEQIALYGGEAVEKRQLGERFEHIAGNWWQLMERMRKLQFFTVSYDRVSRIIPVFAALPAFLAKTITLGGLMQIRSAFTAVQGSLSWFIDVYPRLAAWSATVERLGQFQQAIEATRGQVRDIERTVALRIEGRSGLGKSTLLRTLQGLWPYYRGNWELPGGSSLLIPQQPYLPEMPLRQLLTYPATECPSDARLMQVLHQVGLSKLEHRLDQQTEWTRELSGGEQQRLGLARALLNAPQTLYLDEATNQLDDQSACHLLNVLRQELPDTLVIGISHQPSVANLFQRTLDLQASNPLHAKPSLA
;
A
#
# COMPACT_ATOMS: atom_id res chain seq x y z
N MET A 1 0.72 4.95 -22.33
CA MET A 1 1.84 4.05 -22.69
C MET A 1 2.92 3.98 -21.61
N LYS A 2 3.29 5.09 -20.93
CA LYS A 2 4.29 5.10 -19.85
C LYS A 2 3.88 4.19 -18.67
N THR A 3 2.65 4.33 -18.17
CA THR A 3 2.11 3.53 -17.05
C THR A 3 2.14 2.02 -17.30
N LEU A 4 1.79 1.58 -18.52
CA LEU A 4 1.84 0.16 -18.88
C LEU A 4 3.27 -0.40 -18.92
N LYS A 5 4.26 0.43 -19.36
CA LYS A 5 5.68 0.03 -19.31
C LYS A 5 6.15 -0.10 -17.85
N THR A 6 5.79 0.85 -16.99
CA THR A 6 6.10 0.80 -15.56
C THR A 6 5.45 -0.41 -14.89
N PHE A 7 4.17 -0.66 -15.18
CA PHE A 7 3.47 -1.85 -14.68
C PHE A 7 4.14 -3.14 -15.13
N TYR A 8 4.51 -3.23 -16.41
CA TYR A 8 5.23 -4.40 -16.92
C TYR A 8 6.56 -4.61 -16.19
N ALA A 9 7.33 -3.54 -15.95
CA ALA A 9 8.58 -3.63 -15.20
C ALA A 9 8.37 -4.12 -13.76
N LEU A 10 7.29 -3.69 -13.09
CA LEU A 10 6.94 -4.12 -11.73
C LEU A 10 6.41 -5.55 -11.66
N ALA A 11 5.63 -5.99 -12.65
CA ALA A 11 4.95 -7.28 -12.65
C ALA A 11 5.80 -8.40 -13.27
N SER A 12 6.61 -8.10 -14.30
CA SER A 12 7.36 -9.11 -15.06
C SER A 12 8.30 -9.97 -14.21
N PRO A 13 9.00 -9.49 -13.17
CA PRO A 13 9.87 -10.33 -12.37
C PRO A 13 9.12 -11.48 -11.67
N TYR A 14 7.86 -11.25 -11.32
CA TYR A 14 7.01 -12.28 -10.74
C TYR A 14 6.42 -13.24 -11.79
N TRP A 15 5.79 -12.67 -12.83
CA TRP A 15 5.04 -13.47 -13.80
C TRP A 15 5.92 -14.26 -14.78
N LEU A 16 7.16 -13.83 -15.02
CA LEU A 16 8.13 -14.53 -15.87
C LEU A 16 8.96 -15.57 -15.12
N ASP A 17 8.91 -15.61 -13.78
CA ASP A 17 9.60 -16.62 -12.99
C ASP A 17 8.90 -17.97 -13.15
N ARG A 18 9.62 -18.97 -13.69
CA ARG A 18 9.13 -20.35 -13.86
C ARG A 18 8.64 -21.00 -12.57
N ARG A 19 9.12 -20.55 -11.42
CA ARG A 19 8.66 -21.04 -10.10
C ARG A 19 7.23 -20.61 -9.77
N GLN A 20 6.68 -19.63 -10.48
CA GLN A 20 5.34 -19.08 -10.26
C GLN A 20 4.26 -19.70 -11.19
N TRP A 21 4.53 -20.87 -11.79
CA TRP A 21 3.58 -21.57 -12.68
C TRP A 21 2.18 -21.76 -12.06
N LEU A 22 2.11 -21.98 -10.72
CA LEU A 22 0.84 -22.12 -10.02
C LEU A 22 0.00 -20.84 -10.08
N SER A 23 0.63 -19.67 -10.14
CA SER A 23 -0.08 -18.39 -10.26
C SER A 23 -0.75 -18.24 -11.63
N TRP A 24 -0.14 -18.79 -12.69
CA TRP A 24 -0.76 -18.89 -14.00
C TRP A 24 -1.96 -19.83 -13.99
N VAL A 25 -1.85 -20.99 -13.33
CA VAL A 25 -2.96 -21.92 -13.15
C VAL A 25 -4.12 -21.26 -12.41
N LEU A 26 -3.83 -20.55 -11.31
CA LEU A 26 -4.86 -19.81 -10.55
C LEU A 26 -5.53 -18.73 -11.42
N LEU A 27 -4.76 -17.95 -12.17
CA LEU A 27 -5.30 -16.91 -13.06
C LEU A 27 -6.22 -17.51 -14.13
N LEU A 28 -5.74 -18.57 -14.81
CA LEU A 28 -6.53 -19.27 -15.83
C LEU A 28 -7.79 -19.90 -15.24
N SER A 29 -7.71 -20.45 -14.02
CA SER A 29 -8.88 -21.00 -13.32
C SER A 29 -9.89 -19.90 -12.98
N VAL A 30 -9.45 -18.73 -12.51
CA VAL A 30 -10.33 -17.58 -12.24
C VAL A 30 -11.02 -17.12 -13.53
N ILE A 31 -10.28 -16.98 -14.63
CA ILE A 31 -10.85 -16.59 -15.93
C ILE A 31 -11.81 -17.67 -16.42
N GLY A 32 -11.42 -18.96 -16.39
CA GLY A 32 -12.25 -20.08 -16.83
C GLY A 32 -13.55 -20.18 -16.04
N MET A 33 -13.51 -20.06 -14.70
CA MET A 33 -14.70 -20.01 -13.86
C MET A 33 -15.58 -18.78 -14.18
N GLY A 34 -14.97 -17.62 -14.42
CA GLY A 34 -15.71 -16.43 -14.84
C GLY A 34 -16.44 -16.61 -16.16
N LEU A 35 -15.81 -17.26 -17.14
CA LEU A 35 -16.46 -17.61 -18.41
C LEU A 35 -17.58 -18.65 -18.22
N LEU A 36 -17.41 -19.60 -17.29
CA LEU A 36 -18.48 -20.53 -16.93
C LEU A 36 -19.67 -19.81 -16.29
N VAL A 37 -19.45 -18.80 -15.47
CA VAL A 37 -20.51 -17.94 -14.93
C VAL A 37 -21.30 -17.27 -16.06
N VAL A 38 -20.61 -16.71 -17.07
CA VAL A 38 -21.26 -16.12 -18.25
C VAL A 38 -22.10 -17.19 -18.98
N GLN A 39 -21.56 -18.39 -19.17
CA GLN A 39 -22.28 -19.49 -19.83
C GLN A 39 -23.53 -19.92 -19.04
N ILE A 40 -23.44 -20.01 -17.71
CA ILE A 40 -24.60 -20.33 -16.87
C ILE A 40 -25.67 -19.22 -17.00
N ASN A 41 -25.26 -17.95 -17.02
CA ASN A 41 -26.20 -16.85 -17.23
C ASN A 41 -26.92 -16.92 -18.59
N VAL A 42 -26.22 -17.37 -19.65
CA VAL A 42 -26.87 -17.63 -20.96
C VAL A 42 -27.84 -18.80 -20.85
N TRP A 43 -27.53 -19.89 -20.15
CA TRP A 43 -28.44 -21.01 -19.93
C TRP A 43 -29.66 -20.58 -19.11
N ILE A 44 -29.48 -19.79 -18.05
CA ILE A 44 -30.61 -19.25 -17.26
C ILE A 44 -31.48 -18.34 -18.12
N ASN A 45 -30.90 -17.54 -19.01
CA ASN A 45 -31.63 -16.70 -19.94
C ASN A 45 -32.48 -17.54 -20.92
N ALA A 46 -31.94 -18.62 -21.48
CA ALA A 46 -32.69 -19.55 -22.33
C ALA A 46 -33.73 -20.33 -21.55
N TRP A 47 -33.41 -20.80 -20.35
CA TRP A 47 -34.35 -21.46 -19.43
C TRP A 47 -35.52 -20.54 -19.09
N SER A 48 -35.27 -19.26 -18.84
CA SER A 48 -36.31 -18.27 -18.54
C SER A 48 -37.41 -18.22 -19.64
N LYS A 49 -36.98 -18.27 -20.91
CA LYS A 49 -37.93 -18.35 -22.05
C LYS A 49 -38.83 -19.58 -21.94
N THR A 50 -38.22 -20.77 -21.82
CA THR A 50 -38.93 -22.04 -21.75
C THR A 50 -39.89 -22.09 -20.56
N PHE A 51 -39.43 -21.59 -19.40
CA PHE A 51 -40.27 -21.56 -18.20
C PHE A 51 -41.52 -20.67 -18.34
N TYR A 52 -41.38 -19.44 -18.83
CA TYR A 52 -42.48 -18.53 -18.99
C TYR A 52 -43.41 -18.95 -20.14
N ASP A 53 -42.92 -19.61 -21.19
CA ASP A 53 -43.77 -20.18 -22.25
C ASP A 53 -44.60 -21.35 -21.72
N THR A 54 -43.97 -22.28 -20.97
CA THR A 54 -44.65 -23.41 -20.31
C THR A 54 -45.67 -22.93 -19.28
N LEU A 55 -45.35 -21.88 -18.53
CA LEU A 55 -46.27 -21.25 -17.57
C LEU A 55 -47.50 -20.64 -18.29
N GLY A 56 -47.27 -19.95 -19.41
CA GLY A 56 -48.36 -19.38 -20.23
C GLY A 56 -49.28 -20.44 -20.87
N GLU A 57 -48.75 -21.65 -21.11
CA GLU A 57 -49.54 -22.79 -21.63
C GLU A 57 -50.18 -23.63 -20.52
N PHE A 58 -50.00 -23.30 -19.23
CA PHE A 58 -50.52 -24.01 -18.05
C PHE A 58 -50.14 -25.51 -17.98
N LYS A 59 -48.98 -25.90 -18.53
CA LYS A 59 -48.43 -27.29 -18.51
C LYS A 59 -47.78 -27.59 -17.17
N THR A 60 -48.56 -27.99 -16.16
CA THR A 60 -48.10 -28.15 -14.78
C THR A 60 -47.03 -29.22 -14.60
N GLU A 61 -47.06 -30.34 -15.30
CA GLU A 61 -46.10 -31.44 -15.18
C GLU A 61 -44.69 -31.02 -15.58
N ALA A 62 -44.55 -30.21 -16.64
CA ALA A 62 -43.26 -29.74 -17.12
C ALA A 62 -42.63 -28.67 -16.19
N LEU A 63 -43.43 -27.93 -15.43
CA LEU A 63 -42.99 -26.87 -14.54
C LEU A 63 -42.10 -27.40 -13.42
N TYR A 64 -42.43 -28.54 -12.81
CA TYR A 64 -41.61 -29.13 -11.74
C TYR A 64 -40.21 -29.53 -12.22
N ALA A 65 -40.09 -30.08 -13.42
CA ALA A 65 -38.79 -30.40 -14.01
C ALA A 65 -37.97 -29.15 -14.29
N LEU A 66 -38.58 -28.07 -14.80
CA LEU A 66 -37.91 -26.78 -15.04
C LEU A 66 -37.47 -26.12 -13.72
N MET A 67 -38.29 -26.20 -12.66
CA MET A 67 -37.87 -25.70 -11.34
C MET A 67 -36.66 -26.46 -10.81
N GLY A 68 -36.61 -27.77 -10.93
CA GLY A 68 -35.44 -28.59 -10.57
C GLY A 68 -34.20 -28.21 -11.37
N GLN A 69 -34.36 -27.96 -12.68
CA GLN A 69 -33.27 -27.51 -13.55
C GLN A 69 -32.73 -26.12 -13.11
N TYR A 70 -33.58 -25.19 -12.74
CA TYR A 70 -33.19 -23.89 -12.22
C TYR A 70 -32.41 -24.00 -10.92
N CYS A 71 -32.88 -24.82 -9.97
CA CYS A 71 -32.16 -25.08 -8.73
C CYS A 71 -30.75 -25.62 -8.99
N MET A 72 -30.60 -26.50 -9.98
CA MET A 72 -29.29 -27.02 -10.37
C MET A 72 -28.39 -25.93 -10.96
N TYR A 73 -28.90 -25.04 -11.83
CA TYR A 73 -28.14 -23.92 -12.38
C TYR A 73 -27.71 -22.94 -11.27
N ILE A 74 -28.61 -22.62 -10.35
CA ILE A 74 -28.27 -21.72 -9.22
C ILE A 74 -27.25 -22.38 -8.28
N ALA A 75 -27.40 -23.65 -7.95
CA ALA A 75 -26.42 -24.37 -7.13
C ALA A 75 -25.03 -24.34 -7.79
N GLY A 76 -24.94 -24.65 -9.08
CA GLY A 76 -23.69 -24.58 -9.84
C GLY A 76 -23.13 -23.16 -9.87
N TYR A 77 -23.97 -22.15 -10.13
CA TYR A 77 -23.58 -20.74 -10.12
C TYR A 77 -22.97 -20.32 -8.79
N VAL A 78 -23.65 -20.61 -7.67
CA VAL A 78 -23.19 -20.26 -6.32
C VAL A 78 -21.85 -20.89 -6.02
N VAL A 79 -21.69 -22.19 -6.29
CA VAL A 79 -20.41 -22.90 -6.08
C VAL A 79 -19.30 -22.25 -6.89
N ILE A 80 -19.53 -21.99 -8.17
CA ILE A 80 -18.50 -21.41 -9.05
C ILE A 80 -18.13 -20.02 -8.60
N VAL A 81 -19.08 -19.14 -8.27
CA VAL A 81 -18.82 -17.76 -7.85
C VAL A 81 -18.04 -17.72 -6.53
N VAL A 82 -18.39 -18.58 -5.56
CA VAL A 82 -17.68 -18.64 -4.27
C VAL A 82 -16.24 -19.10 -4.46
N TYR A 83 -16.02 -20.17 -5.24
CA TYR A 83 -14.66 -20.67 -5.49
C TYR A 83 -13.85 -19.73 -6.39
N LEU A 84 -14.49 -19.04 -7.34
CA LEU A 84 -13.85 -18.01 -8.16
C LEU A 84 -13.26 -16.91 -7.27
N GLU A 85 -14.06 -16.38 -6.35
CA GLU A 85 -13.58 -15.32 -5.43
C GLU A 85 -12.50 -15.84 -4.49
N TRP A 86 -12.61 -17.06 -4.00
CA TRP A 86 -11.60 -17.69 -3.17
C TRP A 86 -10.27 -17.86 -3.93
N LEU A 87 -10.30 -18.37 -5.17
CA LEU A 87 -9.12 -18.52 -6.01
C LEU A 87 -8.49 -17.17 -6.37
N ARG A 88 -9.32 -16.17 -6.65
CA ARG A 88 -8.86 -14.80 -6.88
C ARG A 88 -8.09 -14.28 -5.67
N LYS A 89 -8.63 -14.42 -4.47
CA LYS A 89 -7.97 -14.02 -3.22
C LYS A 89 -6.67 -14.79 -2.97
N ALA A 90 -6.64 -16.08 -3.27
CA ALA A 90 -5.43 -16.90 -3.17
C ALA A 90 -4.33 -16.42 -4.13
N LEU A 91 -4.69 -16.07 -5.36
CA LEU A 91 -3.77 -15.50 -6.34
C LEU A 91 -3.21 -14.16 -5.88
N VAL A 92 -4.09 -13.26 -5.41
CA VAL A 92 -3.71 -11.94 -4.89
C VAL A 92 -2.74 -12.08 -3.73
N LEU A 93 -3.05 -12.93 -2.74
CA LEU A 93 -2.17 -13.16 -1.59
C LEU A 93 -0.79 -13.70 -2.01
N ARG A 94 -0.76 -14.63 -2.96
CA ARG A 94 0.49 -15.23 -3.45
C ARG A 94 1.38 -14.19 -4.14
N TRP A 95 0.81 -13.40 -5.04
CA TRP A 95 1.53 -12.35 -5.75
C TRP A 95 1.96 -11.23 -4.80
N ARG A 96 1.06 -10.77 -3.92
CA ARG A 96 1.36 -9.77 -2.88
C ARG A 96 2.54 -10.21 -2.02
N ARG A 97 2.54 -11.47 -1.52
CA ARG A 97 3.64 -12.00 -0.69
C ARG A 97 4.99 -11.92 -1.40
N ALA A 98 5.04 -12.31 -2.67
CA ALA A 98 6.28 -12.26 -3.44
C ALA A 98 6.73 -10.81 -3.66
N MET A 99 5.83 -9.92 -4.07
CA MET A 99 6.13 -8.52 -4.36
C MET A 99 6.53 -7.75 -3.10
N THR A 100 5.81 -7.95 -1.97
CA THR A 100 6.15 -7.32 -0.69
C THR A 100 7.54 -7.75 -0.24
N LYS A 101 7.86 -9.06 -0.31
CA LYS A 101 9.19 -9.56 0.04
C LYS A 101 10.28 -8.89 -0.80
N THR A 102 10.13 -8.89 -2.13
CA THR A 102 11.11 -8.27 -3.04
C THR A 102 11.29 -6.77 -2.76
N THR A 103 10.20 -6.07 -2.46
CA THR A 103 10.24 -4.64 -2.16
C THR A 103 10.92 -4.36 -0.82
N ILE A 104 10.64 -5.16 0.22
CA ILE A 104 11.31 -5.06 1.53
C ILE A 104 12.80 -5.36 1.38
N ASP A 105 13.16 -6.44 0.68
CA ASP A 105 14.56 -6.82 0.45
C ASP A 105 15.30 -5.69 -0.28
N ALA A 106 14.71 -5.10 -1.32
CA ALA A 106 15.30 -3.98 -2.05
C ALA A 106 15.45 -2.71 -1.19
N TRP A 107 14.46 -2.40 -0.35
CA TRP A 107 14.46 -1.24 0.53
C TRP A 107 15.49 -1.36 1.67
N MET A 108 15.68 -2.58 2.21
CA MET A 108 16.67 -2.83 3.26
C MET A 108 18.10 -2.95 2.72
N GLN A 109 18.27 -3.41 1.48
CA GLN A 109 19.57 -3.63 0.86
C GLN A 109 20.36 -2.32 0.70
N GLY A 110 21.66 -2.33 1.06
CA GLY A 110 22.53 -1.17 0.90
C GLY A 110 22.07 0.07 1.66
N GLN A 111 21.29 -0.10 2.74
CA GLN A 111 20.77 0.99 3.57
C GLN A 111 19.89 1.99 2.78
N ALA A 112 19.20 1.53 1.74
CA ALA A 112 18.36 2.38 0.90
C ALA A 112 17.30 3.14 1.74
N TYR A 113 16.72 2.51 2.77
CA TYR A 113 15.78 3.15 3.70
C TYR A 113 16.34 4.41 4.37
N TYR A 114 17.64 4.42 4.73
CA TYR A 114 18.30 5.57 5.33
C TYR A 114 18.60 6.65 4.29
N ARG A 115 19.14 6.25 3.13
CA ARG A 115 19.53 7.18 2.07
C ARG A 115 18.34 7.90 1.45
N LEU A 116 17.21 7.21 1.28
CA LEU A 116 15.94 7.81 0.84
C LEU A 116 15.43 8.85 1.86
N GLY A 117 15.58 8.59 3.17
CA GLY A 117 15.23 9.56 4.21
C GLY A 117 16.04 10.86 4.16
N LEU A 118 17.27 10.84 3.61
CA LEU A 118 18.09 12.04 3.43
C LEU A 118 17.63 12.94 2.28
N THR A 119 17.06 12.35 1.24
CA THR A 119 16.56 13.09 0.06
C THR A 119 15.13 13.58 0.24
N GLY A 120 14.38 12.99 1.19
CA GLY A 120 12.97 13.29 1.41
C GLY A 120 12.03 12.81 0.29
N GLU A 121 12.55 12.10 -0.72
CA GLU A 121 11.79 11.52 -1.82
C GLU A 121 12.15 10.04 -2.01
N PRO A 122 11.16 9.17 -2.27
CA PRO A 122 9.71 9.40 -2.28
C PRO A 122 9.10 9.45 -0.88
N ASP A 123 8.01 10.20 -0.75
CA ASP A 123 7.25 10.34 0.50
C ASP A 123 6.62 9.00 0.94
N ASN A 124 6.61 8.74 2.25
CA ASN A 124 5.94 7.61 2.91
C ASN A 124 6.30 6.21 2.35
N PRO A 125 7.54 5.73 2.48
CA PRO A 125 7.95 4.41 2.01
C PRO A 125 7.18 3.26 2.68
N ASP A 126 6.74 3.42 3.93
CA ASP A 126 5.88 2.51 4.68
C ASP A 126 4.54 2.29 3.97
N GLN A 127 3.89 3.35 3.52
CA GLN A 127 2.65 3.28 2.75
C GLN A 127 2.85 2.60 1.39
N ARG A 128 3.99 2.86 0.71
CA ARG A 128 4.31 2.20 -0.57
C ARG A 128 4.40 0.69 -0.42
N ILE A 129 5.02 0.21 0.66
CA ILE A 129 5.23 -1.23 0.92
C ILE A 129 3.94 -1.89 1.43
N ALA A 130 3.24 -1.25 2.38
CA ALA A 130 2.09 -1.84 3.05
C ALA A 130 0.80 -1.77 2.22
N GLU A 131 0.51 -0.61 1.62
CA GLU A 131 -0.77 -0.33 0.96
C GLU A 131 -0.67 -0.37 -0.57
N ASP A 132 0.29 0.34 -1.18
CA ASP A 132 0.35 0.45 -2.64
C ASP A 132 0.67 -0.88 -3.32
N VAL A 133 1.47 -1.76 -2.69
CA VAL A 133 1.71 -3.12 -3.20
C VAL A 133 0.41 -3.94 -3.19
N ASP A 134 -0.37 -3.86 -2.12
CA ASP A 134 -1.67 -4.54 -2.01
C ASP A 134 -2.65 -4.04 -3.08
N LEU A 135 -2.80 -2.73 -3.17
CA LEU A 135 -3.68 -2.08 -4.16
C LEU A 135 -3.27 -2.42 -5.60
N LEU A 136 -1.96 -2.41 -5.91
CA LEU A 136 -1.48 -2.78 -7.24
C LEU A 136 -1.91 -4.19 -7.60
N VAL A 137 -1.64 -5.15 -6.73
CA VAL A 137 -1.88 -6.58 -6.99
C VAL A 137 -3.37 -6.88 -7.09
N ASP A 138 -4.16 -6.45 -6.07
CA ASP A 138 -5.61 -6.71 -6.04
C ASP A 138 -6.32 -6.07 -7.24
N ARG A 139 -6.04 -4.80 -7.53
CA ARG A 139 -6.64 -4.08 -8.65
C ARG A 139 -6.22 -4.62 -10.01
N SER A 140 -4.97 -5.08 -10.17
CA SER A 140 -4.51 -5.66 -11.43
C SER A 140 -5.26 -6.95 -11.76
N VAL A 141 -5.42 -7.84 -10.78
CA VAL A 141 -6.16 -9.10 -10.96
C VAL A 141 -7.65 -8.81 -11.18
N GLU A 142 -8.24 -7.90 -10.39
CA GLU A 142 -9.65 -7.48 -10.52
C GLU A 142 -9.93 -6.90 -11.91
N LEU A 143 -9.13 -5.93 -12.36
CA LEU A 143 -9.32 -5.26 -13.65
C LEU A 143 -9.20 -6.23 -14.82
N LEU A 144 -8.19 -7.10 -14.79
CA LEU A 144 -7.97 -8.09 -15.86
C LEU A 144 -9.12 -9.10 -15.92
N ALA A 145 -9.48 -9.72 -14.79
CA ALA A 145 -10.52 -10.72 -14.74
C ALA A 145 -11.89 -10.13 -15.10
N SER A 146 -12.25 -8.98 -14.51
CA SER A 146 -13.52 -8.31 -14.79
C SER A 146 -13.63 -7.82 -16.24
N PHE A 147 -12.52 -7.35 -16.84
CA PHE A 147 -12.50 -6.99 -18.26
C PHE A 147 -12.87 -8.18 -19.17
N ILE A 148 -12.19 -9.33 -18.94
CA ILE A 148 -12.41 -10.52 -19.76
C ILE A 148 -13.86 -11.05 -19.59
N ILE A 149 -14.33 -11.10 -18.35
CA ILE A 149 -15.69 -11.59 -18.04
C ILE A 149 -16.76 -10.68 -18.63
N ASN A 150 -16.64 -9.35 -18.45
CA ASN A 150 -17.63 -8.42 -19.00
C ASN A 150 -17.60 -8.36 -20.53
N MET A 151 -16.42 -8.46 -21.15
CA MET A 151 -16.31 -8.56 -22.61
C MET A 151 -17.01 -9.83 -23.12
N ALA A 152 -16.76 -10.98 -22.50
CA ALA A 152 -17.43 -12.22 -22.83
C ALA A 152 -18.95 -12.13 -22.65
N GLN A 153 -19.42 -11.47 -21.60
CA GLN A 153 -20.84 -11.26 -21.33
C GLN A 153 -21.49 -10.34 -22.37
N VAL A 154 -20.81 -9.23 -22.75
CA VAL A 154 -21.31 -8.37 -23.86
C VAL A 154 -21.45 -9.18 -25.14
N LEU A 155 -20.43 -9.93 -25.54
CA LEU A 155 -20.45 -10.71 -26.78
C LEU A 155 -21.55 -11.78 -26.76
N ALA A 156 -21.68 -12.53 -25.66
CA ALA A 156 -22.69 -13.58 -25.52
C ALA A 156 -24.11 -13.00 -25.58
N PHE A 157 -24.42 -11.99 -24.79
CA PHE A 157 -25.78 -11.44 -24.73
C PHE A 157 -26.11 -10.48 -25.88
N ALA A 158 -25.12 -9.83 -26.50
CA ALA A 158 -25.31 -9.11 -27.75
C ALA A 158 -25.78 -10.06 -28.87
N GLY A 159 -25.15 -11.26 -28.98
CA GLY A 159 -25.60 -12.30 -29.91
C GLY A 159 -27.03 -12.77 -29.64
N VAL A 160 -27.35 -13.02 -28.37
CA VAL A 160 -28.74 -13.38 -27.97
C VAL A 160 -29.72 -12.27 -28.34
N LEU A 161 -29.40 -11.02 -27.99
CA LEU A 161 -30.30 -9.89 -28.22
C LEU A 161 -30.45 -9.58 -29.71
N TRP A 162 -29.39 -9.72 -30.50
CA TRP A 162 -29.43 -9.57 -31.95
C TRP A 162 -30.40 -10.56 -32.61
N ASN A 163 -30.28 -11.84 -32.23
CA ASN A 163 -31.13 -12.90 -32.77
C ASN A 163 -32.61 -12.76 -32.35
N LEU A 164 -32.90 -12.23 -31.17
CA LEU A 164 -34.24 -12.08 -30.63
C LEU A 164 -34.95 -10.82 -31.09
N SER A 165 -34.22 -9.77 -31.46
CA SER A 165 -34.82 -8.46 -31.76
C SER A 165 -35.54 -8.40 -33.11
N GLY A 166 -35.28 -9.33 -34.01
CA GLY A 166 -35.89 -9.28 -35.36
C GLY A 166 -35.55 -8.03 -36.14
N VAL A 167 -36.47 -7.61 -37.01
CA VAL A 167 -36.32 -6.43 -37.89
C VAL A 167 -37.41 -5.40 -37.58
N LEU A 168 -37.00 -4.19 -37.27
CA LEU A 168 -37.89 -3.06 -37.10
C LEU A 168 -38.02 -2.31 -38.45
N ASN A 169 -39.24 -2.30 -39.01
CA ASN A 169 -39.54 -1.57 -40.22
C ASN A 169 -40.40 -0.36 -39.86
N PHE A 170 -39.95 0.85 -40.21
CA PHE A 170 -40.75 2.06 -40.07
C PHE A 170 -40.46 3.05 -41.20
N GLN A 171 -41.47 3.85 -41.54
CA GLN A 171 -41.29 4.91 -42.53
C GLN A 171 -40.96 6.22 -41.84
N LEU A 172 -39.84 6.81 -42.23
CA LEU A 172 -39.39 8.14 -41.76
C LEU A 172 -39.16 9.03 -42.97
N LEU A 173 -39.87 10.13 -43.07
CA LEU A 173 -39.74 11.12 -44.18
C LEU A 173 -39.88 10.51 -45.57
N GLY A 174 -40.76 9.47 -45.74
CA GLY A 174 -41.01 8.82 -47.02
C GLY A 174 -40.00 7.73 -47.42
N HIS A 175 -39.02 7.43 -46.58
CA HIS A 175 -38.09 6.33 -46.77
C HIS A 175 -38.40 5.17 -45.82
N ASP A 176 -38.41 3.95 -46.36
CA ASP A 176 -38.53 2.72 -45.54
C ASP A 176 -37.19 2.41 -44.91
N ILE A 177 -37.11 2.53 -43.61
CA ILE A 177 -35.92 2.22 -42.82
C ILE A 177 -36.11 0.86 -42.16
N THR A 178 -35.16 -0.03 -42.41
CA THR A 178 -35.11 -1.37 -41.79
C THR A 178 -33.93 -1.45 -40.85
N ILE A 179 -34.18 -1.63 -39.55
CA ILE A 179 -33.12 -1.77 -38.53
C ILE A 179 -33.11 -3.21 -38.03
N HIS A 180 -32.05 -3.92 -38.33
CA HIS A 180 -31.77 -5.25 -37.79
C HIS A 180 -31.17 -5.13 -36.40
N GLY A 181 -31.59 -5.97 -35.44
CA GLY A 181 -31.02 -5.95 -34.08
C GLY A 181 -31.37 -4.69 -33.29
N TYR A 182 -32.52 -4.05 -33.53
CA TYR A 182 -32.84 -2.73 -32.96
C TYR A 182 -32.79 -2.67 -31.44
N LEU A 183 -33.06 -3.80 -30.74
CA LEU A 183 -32.98 -3.87 -29.28
C LEU A 183 -31.52 -3.77 -28.78
N LEU A 184 -30.57 -4.30 -29.55
CA LEU A 184 -29.14 -4.14 -29.23
C LEU A 184 -28.73 -2.67 -29.38
N TRP A 185 -29.12 -2.03 -30.47
CA TRP A 185 -28.85 -0.60 -30.68
C TRP A 185 -29.52 0.27 -29.63
N ALA A 186 -30.74 -0.04 -29.23
CA ALA A 186 -31.42 0.62 -28.12
C ALA A 186 -30.64 0.47 -26.80
N ALA A 187 -30.13 -0.72 -26.51
CA ALA A 187 -29.29 -0.95 -25.32
C ALA A 187 -27.99 -0.14 -25.34
N VAL A 188 -27.31 -0.12 -26.49
CA VAL A 188 -26.06 0.63 -26.65
C VAL A 188 -26.28 2.14 -26.50
N ILE A 189 -27.26 2.69 -27.24
CA ILE A 189 -27.56 4.13 -27.19
C ILE A 189 -28.00 4.53 -25.79
N TYR A 190 -28.90 3.77 -25.16
CA TYR A 190 -29.36 4.02 -23.79
C TYR A 190 -28.21 4.01 -22.79
N THR A 191 -27.30 3.02 -22.89
CA THR A 191 -26.15 2.92 -22.01
C THR A 191 -25.18 4.08 -22.22
N VAL A 192 -24.86 4.43 -23.46
CA VAL A 192 -23.95 5.53 -23.78
C VAL A 192 -24.48 6.86 -23.25
N LEU A 193 -25.79 7.14 -23.52
CA LEU A 193 -26.42 8.37 -23.04
C LEU A 193 -26.49 8.41 -21.52
N GLY A 194 -26.94 7.32 -20.90
CA GLY A 194 -27.03 7.21 -19.44
C GLY A 194 -25.68 7.42 -18.76
N THR A 195 -24.65 6.87 -19.34
CA THR A 195 -23.29 7.02 -18.88
C THR A 195 -22.74 8.42 -19.03
N ALA A 196 -22.88 9.03 -20.21
CA ALA A 196 -22.46 10.41 -20.42
C ALA A 196 -23.09 11.35 -19.38
N PHE A 197 -24.40 11.12 -19.08
CA PHE A 197 -25.11 11.89 -18.07
C PHE A 197 -24.62 11.60 -16.64
N THR A 198 -24.40 10.31 -16.31
CA THR A 198 -23.82 9.91 -15.02
C THR A 198 -22.45 10.54 -14.81
N HIS A 199 -21.61 10.53 -15.83
CA HIS A 199 -20.29 11.17 -15.77
C HIS A 199 -20.38 12.69 -15.59
N TYR A 200 -21.26 13.35 -16.32
CA TYR A 200 -21.49 14.79 -16.21
C TYR A 200 -21.93 15.19 -14.79
N LEU A 201 -22.87 14.46 -14.21
CA LEU A 201 -23.35 14.72 -12.85
C LEU A 201 -22.35 14.31 -11.76
N GLY A 202 -21.58 13.25 -12.01
CA GLY A 202 -20.64 12.65 -11.04
C GLY A 202 -19.25 13.29 -11.02
N SER A 203 -18.80 13.89 -12.12
CA SER A 203 -17.46 14.50 -12.19
C SER A 203 -17.14 15.51 -11.08
N PRO A 204 -18.09 16.35 -10.60
CA PRO A 204 -17.79 17.28 -9.49
C PRO A 204 -17.60 16.61 -8.13
N LEU A 205 -17.94 15.32 -7.99
CA LEU A 205 -17.72 14.58 -6.74
C LEU A 205 -16.26 14.25 -6.48
N GLN A 206 -15.46 14.09 -7.54
CA GLN A 206 -14.04 13.72 -7.41
C GLN A 206 -13.22 14.75 -6.62
N PRO A 207 -13.23 16.06 -6.96
CA PRO A 207 -12.50 17.06 -6.18
C PRO A 207 -13.07 17.22 -4.76
N LEU A 208 -14.38 17.10 -4.55
CA LEU A 208 -14.99 17.17 -3.23
C LEU A 208 -14.57 15.99 -2.34
N ASN A 209 -14.50 14.78 -2.89
CA ASN A 209 -13.99 13.61 -2.17
C ASN A 209 -12.51 13.77 -1.81
N PHE A 210 -11.69 14.33 -2.71
CA PHE A 210 -10.29 14.63 -2.42
C PHE A 210 -10.15 15.65 -1.28
N GLN A 211 -10.95 16.72 -1.31
CA GLN A 211 -10.98 17.70 -0.22
C GLN A 211 -11.43 17.08 1.10
N GLN A 212 -12.43 16.17 1.06
CA GLN A 212 -12.88 15.45 2.25
C GLN A 212 -11.75 14.66 2.89
N GLN A 213 -11.02 13.88 2.10
CA GLN A 213 -9.89 13.10 2.59
C GLN A 213 -8.79 13.99 3.19
N ARG A 214 -8.54 15.15 2.59
CA ARG A 214 -7.58 16.13 3.10
C ARG A 214 -8.01 16.70 4.45
N TYR A 215 -9.27 17.17 4.58
CA TYR A 215 -9.79 17.70 5.84
C TYR A 215 -9.79 16.66 6.96
N GLU A 216 -10.15 15.41 6.65
CA GLU A 216 -10.09 14.30 7.60
C GLU A 216 -8.65 14.00 8.05
N ALA A 217 -7.69 14.01 7.12
CA ALA A 217 -6.27 13.83 7.44
C ALA A 217 -5.73 14.98 8.32
N ASP A 218 -6.07 16.23 8.01
CA ASP A 218 -5.67 17.42 8.78
C ASP A 218 -6.27 17.39 10.20
N PHE A 219 -7.52 16.96 10.33
CA PHE A 219 -8.19 16.79 11.62
C PHE A 219 -7.53 15.71 12.45
N ARG A 220 -7.27 14.53 11.86
CA ARG A 220 -6.56 13.43 12.53
C ARG A 220 -5.15 13.83 12.97
N ALA A 221 -4.39 14.51 12.11
CA ALA A 221 -3.06 15.02 12.46
C ALA A 221 -3.10 16.02 13.62
N SER A 222 -4.19 16.81 13.72
CA SER A 222 -4.37 17.72 14.85
C SER A 222 -4.65 16.97 16.15
N LEU A 223 -5.48 15.92 16.12
CA LEU A 223 -5.75 15.08 17.29
C LEU A 223 -4.49 14.36 17.77
N LEU A 224 -3.68 13.80 16.84
CA LEU A 224 -2.42 13.16 17.18
C LEU A 224 -1.46 14.11 17.87
N ARG A 225 -1.27 15.32 17.32
CA ARG A 225 -0.41 16.35 17.97
C ARG A 225 -0.87 16.70 19.38
N LYS A 226 -2.19 16.81 19.61
CA LYS A 226 -2.72 17.09 20.96
C LYS A 226 -2.52 15.93 21.91
N ARG A 227 -2.63 14.69 21.43
CA ARG A 227 -2.30 13.50 22.23
C ARG A 227 -0.83 13.48 22.62
N ASP A 228 0.05 13.77 21.67
CA ASP A 228 1.50 13.71 21.88
C ASP A 228 2.00 14.85 22.80
N HIS A 229 1.24 15.95 22.92
CA HIS A 229 1.51 17.10 23.81
C HIS A 229 0.46 17.28 24.92
N ALA A 230 -0.22 16.20 25.32
CA ALA A 230 -1.32 16.27 26.27
C ALA A 230 -0.91 16.86 27.61
N GLU A 231 0.26 16.49 28.12
CA GLU A 231 0.81 17.01 29.38
C GLU A 231 1.05 18.53 29.31
N GLN A 232 1.66 19.03 28.24
CA GLN A 232 1.93 20.45 28.05
C GLN A 232 0.62 21.25 27.94
N ILE A 233 -0.39 20.72 27.22
CA ILE A 233 -1.70 21.36 27.11
C ILE A 233 -2.36 21.49 28.48
N ALA A 234 -2.31 20.42 29.29
CA ALA A 234 -2.87 20.40 30.64
C ALA A 234 -2.14 21.37 31.57
N LEU A 235 -0.81 21.44 31.49
CA LEU A 235 0.01 22.35 32.29
C LEU A 235 -0.28 23.85 31.99
N TYR A 236 -0.61 24.16 30.71
CA TYR A 236 -0.98 25.53 30.31
C TYR A 236 -2.46 25.84 30.47
N GLY A 237 -3.32 24.85 30.79
CA GLY A 237 -4.78 25.05 30.85
C GLY A 237 -5.37 25.43 29.49
N GLY A 238 -4.82 24.88 28.41
CA GLY A 238 -5.10 25.26 27.03
C GLY A 238 -6.34 24.61 26.39
N GLU A 239 -7.12 23.82 27.13
CA GLU A 239 -8.21 22.98 26.60
C GLU A 239 -9.27 23.77 25.82
N ALA A 240 -9.62 24.97 26.28
CA ALA A 240 -10.63 25.79 25.61
C ALA A 240 -10.18 26.26 24.23
N VAL A 241 -8.91 26.60 24.06
CA VAL A 241 -8.31 27.03 22.78
C VAL A 241 -8.22 25.83 21.83
N GLU A 242 -7.75 24.71 22.34
CA GLU A 242 -7.59 23.49 21.58
C GLU A 242 -8.95 22.93 21.10
N LYS A 243 -9.97 22.96 21.96
CA LYS A 243 -11.34 22.58 21.61
C LYS A 243 -11.90 23.45 20.48
N ARG A 244 -11.69 24.78 20.54
CA ARG A 244 -12.14 25.68 19.48
C ARG A 244 -11.47 25.37 18.15
N GLN A 245 -10.15 25.19 18.12
CA GLN A 245 -9.41 24.83 16.90
C GLN A 245 -9.87 23.51 16.30
N LEU A 246 -10.15 22.49 17.12
CA LEU A 246 -10.70 21.23 16.65
C LEU A 246 -12.11 21.40 16.08
N GLY A 247 -12.94 22.23 16.73
CA GLY A 247 -14.27 22.57 16.23
C GLY A 247 -14.22 23.25 14.86
N GLU A 248 -13.37 24.27 14.68
CA GLU A 248 -13.18 24.95 13.40
C GLU A 248 -12.74 23.99 12.27
N ARG A 249 -11.82 23.07 12.57
CA ARG A 249 -11.40 22.05 11.59
C ARG A 249 -12.52 21.07 11.25
N PHE A 250 -13.34 20.70 12.23
CA PHE A 250 -14.49 19.83 11.99
C PHE A 250 -15.57 20.53 11.15
N GLU A 251 -15.77 21.84 11.31
CA GLU A 251 -16.70 22.61 10.47
C GLU A 251 -16.28 22.61 8.99
N HIS A 252 -14.98 22.56 8.67
CA HIS A 252 -14.53 22.37 7.28
C HIS A 252 -14.94 21.00 6.73
N ILE A 253 -14.85 19.95 7.55
CA ILE A 253 -15.33 18.60 7.21
C ILE A 253 -16.84 18.65 6.96
N ALA A 254 -17.61 19.20 7.89
CA ALA A 254 -19.07 19.28 7.81
C ALA A 254 -19.54 20.09 6.59
N GLY A 255 -18.91 21.25 6.33
CA GLY A 255 -19.22 22.09 5.18
C GLY A 255 -19.00 21.39 3.84
N ASN A 256 -17.90 20.63 3.71
CA ASN A 256 -17.62 19.85 2.51
C ASN A 256 -18.58 18.66 2.38
N TRP A 257 -18.97 18.01 3.49
CA TRP A 257 -19.98 16.96 3.51
C TRP A 257 -21.34 17.42 2.95
N TRP A 258 -21.78 18.62 3.30
CA TRP A 258 -23.02 19.18 2.75
C TRP A 258 -22.94 19.33 1.23
N GLN A 259 -21.80 19.78 0.69
CA GLN A 259 -21.61 19.89 -0.75
C GLN A 259 -21.59 18.51 -1.43
N LEU A 260 -20.92 17.53 -0.82
CA LEU A 260 -20.92 16.14 -1.28
C LEU A 260 -22.34 15.57 -1.32
N MET A 261 -23.09 15.69 -0.22
CA MET A 261 -24.45 15.18 -0.11
C MET A 261 -25.38 15.80 -1.19
N GLU A 262 -25.27 17.09 -1.43
CA GLU A 262 -26.06 17.76 -2.47
C GLU A 262 -25.74 17.23 -3.88
N ARG A 263 -24.45 17.00 -4.19
CA ARG A 263 -24.04 16.42 -5.46
C ARG A 263 -24.43 14.96 -5.57
N MET A 264 -24.25 14.17 -4.52
CA MET A 264 -24.68 12.78 -4.45
C MET A 264 -26.19 12.64 -4.64
N ARG A 265 -26.98 13.54 -4.02
CA ARG A 265 -28.45 13.55 -4.21
C ARG A 265 -28.84 13.69 -5.68
N LYS A 266 -28.23 14.64 -6.41
CA LYS A 266 -28.49 14.85 -7.85
C LYS A 266 -28.11 13.63 -8.67
N LEU A 267 -26.93 13.07 -8.39
CA LEU A 267 -26.47 11.86 -9.08
C LEU A 267 -27.38 10.67 -8.79
N GLN A 268 -27.73 10.45 -7.52
CA GLN A 268 -28.60 9.33 -7.13
C GLN A 268 -30.01 9.45 -7.73
N PHE A 269 -30.57 10.66 -7.76
CA PHE A 269 -31.85 10.86 -8.41
C PHE A 269 -31.85 10.40 -9.87
N PHE A 270 -30.78 10.78 -10.60
CA PHE A 270 -30.62 10.33 -11.99
C PHE A 270 -30.38 8.82 -12.09
N THR A 271 -29.44 8.26 -11.34
CA THR A 271 -29.04 6.85 -11.45
C THR A 271 -30.18 5.90 -11.05
N VAL A 272 -30.93 6.25 -9.99
CA VAL A 272 -32.13 5.47 -9.60
C VAL A 272 -33.19 5.54 -10.68
N SER A 273 -33.47 6.71 -11.23
CA SER A 273 -34.45 6.87 -12.34
C SER A 273 -34.00 6.10 -13.57
N TYR A 274 -32.72 6.19 -13.93
CA TYR A 274 -32.13 5.45 -15.03
C TYR A 274 -32.28 3.94 -14.85
N ASP A 275 -31.96 3.38 -13.68
CA ASP A 275 -32.12 1.95 -13.41
C ASP A 275 -33.61 1.51 -13.52
N ARG A 276 -34.54 2.31 -13.03
CA ARG A 276 -35.98 1.98 -13.13
C ARG A 276 -36.46 2.00 -14.56
N VAL A 277 -36.09 3.00 -15.33
CA VAL A 277 -36.46 3.13 -16.74
C VAL A 277 -35.83 2.02 -17.57
N SER A 278 -34.60 1.64 -17.32
CA SER A 278 -33.87 0.59 -18.05
C SER A 278 -34.60 -0.77 -18.01
N ARG A 279 -35.32 -1.06 -16.93
CA ARG A 279 -36.07 -2.32 -16.76
C ARG A 279 -37.35 -2.37 -17.60
N ILE A 280 -37.87 -1.21 -17.99
CA ILE A 280 -39.12 -1.09 -18.74
C ILE A 280 -38.87 -0.98 -20.25
N ILE A 281 -37.79 -0.32 -20.66
CA ILE A 281 -37.42 -0.08 -22.07
C ILE A 281 -37.51 -1.36 -22.93
N PRO A 282 -36.86 -2.49 -22.57
CA PRO A 282 -36.90 -3.68 -23.42
C PRO A 282 -38.29 -4.27 -23.54
N VAL A 283 -39.13 -4.12 -22.50
CA VAL A 283 -40.51 -4.60 -22.51
C VAL A 283 -41.35 -3.74 -23.46
N PHE A 284 -41.28 -2.42 -23.37
CA PHE A 284 -42.01 -1.52 -24.26
C PHE A 284 -41.55 -1.62 -25.71
N ALA A 285 -40.23 -1.75 -25.93
CA ALA A 285 -39.66 -1.90 -27.26
C ALA A 285 -40.07 -3.23 -27.94
N ALA A 286 -40.24 -4.30 -27.15
CA ALA A 286 -40.68 -5.61 -27.66
C ALA A 286 -42.21 -5.82 -27.63
N LEU A 287 -42.97 -4.90 -26.99
CA LEU A 287 -44.43 -5.02 -26.85
C LEU A 287 -45.15 -5.12 -28.19
N PRO A 288 -44.85 -4.35 -29.25
CA PRO A 288 -45.51 -4.50 -30.55
C PRO A 288 -45.35 -5.89 -31.13
N ALA A 289 -44.16 -6.48 -31.04
CA ALA A 289 -43.90 -7.84 -31.50
C ALA A 289 -44.65 -8.90 -30.68
N PHE A 290 -44.79 -8.67 -29.38
CA PHE A 290 -45.59 -9.55 -28.50
C PHE A 290 -47.08 -9.48 -28.83
N LEU A 291 -47.64 -8.28 -29.01
CA LEU A 291 -49.04 -8.09 -29.39
C LEU A 291 -49.35 -8.64 -30.80
N ALA A 292 -48.39 -8.56 -31.71
CA ALA A 292 -48.45 -9.18 -33.03
C ALA A 292 -48.28 -10.72 -33.00
N LYS A 293 -48.09 -11.31 -31.81
CA LYS A 293 -47.83 -12.75 -31.59
C LYS A 293 -46.59 -13.29 -32.32
N THR A 294 -45.66 -12.44 -32.69
CA THR A 294 -44.38 -12.85 -33.30
C THR A 294 -43.36 -13.34 -32.25
N ILE A 295 -43.52 -12.95 -30.99
CA ILE A 295 -42.77 -13.45 -29.86
C ILE A 295 -43.73 -13.94 -28.75
N THR A 296 -43.25 -14.92 -27.98
CA THR A 296 -43.98 -15.47 -26.82
C THR A 296 -43.75 -14.65 -25.57
N LEU A 297 -44.50 -14.92 -24.48
CA LEU A 297 -44.23 -14.33 -23.17
C LEU A 297 -42.82 -14.63 -22.68
N GLY A 298 -42.34 -15.87 -22.86
CA GLY A 298 -40.98 -16.26 -22.53
C GLY A 298 -39.95 -15.52 -23.36
N GLY A 299 -40.22 -15.31 -24.67
CA GLY A 299 -39.38 -14.47 -25.53
C GLY A 299 -39.26 -13.04 -25.04
N LEU A 300 -40.36 -12.43 -24.57
CA LEU A 300 -40.36 -11.09 -23.97
C LEU A 300 -39.51 -11.04 -22.70
N MET A 301 -39.62 -12.04 -21.82
CA MET A 301 -38.80 -12.13 -20.59
C MET A 301 -37.34 -12.38 -20.89
N GLN A 302 -37.03 -13.18 -21.91
CA GLN A 302 -35.69 -13.44 -22.39
C GLN A 302 -35.03 -12.16 -22.93
N ILE A 303 -35.72 -11.37 -23.74
CA ILE A 303 -35.27 -10.06 -24.25
C ILE A 303 -34.96 -9.12 -23.09
N ARG A 304 -35.84 -9.02 -22.09
CA ARG A 304 -35.65 -8.18 -20.92
C ARG A 304 -34.36 -8.55 -20.18
N SER A 305 -34.13 -9.84 -19.94
CA SER A 305 -32.95 -10.34 -19.24
C SER A 305 -31.68 -10.09 -20.06
N ALA A 306 -31.72 -10.39 -21.37
CA ALA A 306 -30.55 -10.15 -22.25
C ALA A 306 -30.22 -8.67 -22.37
N PHE A 307 -31.22 -7.78 -22.48
CA PHE A 307 -31.02 -6.33 -22.49
C PHE A 307 -30.32 -5.84 -21.22
N THR A 308 -30.79 -6.28 -20.05
CA THR A 308 -30.18 -5.93 -18.75
C THR A 308 -28.75 -6.43 -18.65
N ALA A 309 -28.44 -7.62 -19.16
CA ALA A 309 -27.09 -8.17 -19.16
C ALA A 309 -26.14 -7.35 -20.07
N VAL A 310 -26.59 -6.99 -21.28
CA VAL A 310 -25.80 -6.13 -22.19
C VAL A 310 -25.56 -4.75 -21.56
N GLN A 311 -26.63 -4.11 -21.06
CA GLN A 311 -26.54 -2.82 -20.40
C GLN A 311 -25.56 -2.82 -19.22
N GLY A 312 -25.70 -3.79 -18.29
CA GLY A 312 -24.83 -3.90 -17.13
C GLY A 312 -23.37 -4.08 -17.50
N SER A 313 -23.10 -4.92 -18.49
CA SER A 313 -21.72 -5.16 -18.96
C SER A 313 -21.14 -3.97 -19.73
N LEU A 314 -21.94 -3.22 -20.47
CA LEU A 314 -21.50 -1.99 -21.12
C LEU A 314 -21.25 -0.87 -20.09
N SER A 315 -22.11 -0.74 -19.08
CA SER A 315 -21.92 0.23 -17.99
C SER A 315 -20.64 -0.01 -17.22
N TRP A 316 -20.20 -1.28 -17.07
CA TRP A 316 -18.94 -1.62 -16.42
C TRP A 316 -17.73 -0.91 -17.03
N PHE A 317 -17.65 -0.76 -18.37
CA PHE A 317 -16.52 -0.09 -19.05
C PHE A 317 -16.34 1.36 -18.61
N ILE A 318 -17.37 1.95 -18.08
CA ILE A 318 -17.38 3.34 -17.63
C ILE A 318 -17.13 3.41 -16.15
N ASP A 319 -17.76 2.54 -15.38
CA ASP A 319 -17.56 2.44 -13.93
C ASP A 319 -16.13 1.99 -13.56
N VAL A 320 -15.43 1.35 -14.50
CA VAL A 320 -14.03 0.95 -14.31
C VAL A 320 -13.03 2.11 -14.39
N TYR A 321 -13.40 3.22 -15.05
CA TYR A 321 -12.48 4.34 -15.32
C TYR A 321 -11.86 4.94 -14.04
N PRO A 322 -12.60 5.26 -12.97
CA PRO A 322 -12.01 5.75 -11.72
C PRO A 322 -11.05 4.73 -11.08
N ARG A 323 -11.39 3.43 -11.18
CA ARG A 323 -10.53 2.35 -10.66
C ARG A 323 -9.24 2.21 -11.47
N LEU A 324 -9.33 2.36 -12.78
CA LEU A 324 -8.17 2.37 -13.67
C LEU A 324 -7.27 3.58 -13.42
N ALA A 325 -7.85 4.76 -13.16
CA ALA A 325 -7.10 5.97 -12.81
C ALA A 325 -6.37 5.79 -11.46
N ALA A 326 -7.05 5.26 -10.44
CA ALA A 326 -6.45 4.96 -9.15
C ALA A 326 -5.33 3.91 -9.24
N TRP A 327 -5.56 2.85 -10.02
CA TRP A 327 -4.54 1.84 -10.32
C TRP A 327 -3.33 2.45 -11.03
N SER A 328 -3.55 3.31 -12.03
CA SER A 328 -2.48 4.01 -12.76
C SER A 328 -1.61 4.88 -11.84
N ALA A 329 -2.23 5.60 -10.91
CA ALA A 329 -1.53 6.39 -9.90
C ALA A 329 -0.68 5.51 -8.96
N THR A 330 -1.22 4.36 -8.54
CA THR A 330 -0.49 3.39 -7.70
C THR A 330 0.73 2.80 -8.44
N VAL A 331 0.56 2.45 -9.73
CA VAL A 331 1.67 1.99 -10.58
C VAL A 331 2.78 3.04 -10.66
N GLU A 332 2.41 4.31 -10.85
CA GLU A 332 3.39 5.40 -10.97
C GLU A 332 4.14 5.63 -9.67
N ARG A 333 3.45 5.65 -8.52
CA ARG A 333 4.08 5.79 -7.20
C ARG A 333 5.06 4.66 -6.89
N LEU A 334 4.67 3.41 -7.12
CA LEU A 334 5.56 2.25 -6.92
C LEU A 334 6.74 2.26 -7.89
N GLY A 335 6.52 2.67 -9.14
CA GLY A 335 7.59 2.82 -10.12
C GLY A 335 8.62 3.88 -9.70
N GLN A 336 8.17 5.04 -9.19
CA GLN A 336 9.05 6.08 -8.64
C GLN A 336 9.80 5.58 -7.41
N PHE A 337 9.13 4.85 -6.52
CA PHE A 337 9.75 4.26 -5.34
C PHE A 337 10.87 3.26 -5.71
N GLN A 338 10.62 2.38 -6.67
CA GLN A 338 11.63 1.43 -7.15
C GLN A 338 12.82 2.16 -7.80
N GLN A 339 12.58 3.16 -8.64
CA GLN A 339 13.64 3.96 -9.26
C GLN A 339 14.47 4.71 -8.22
N ALA A 340 13.83 5.26 -7.19
CA ALA A 340 14.54 5.93 -6.09
C ALA A 340 15.43 4.96 -5.32
N ILE A 341 14.96 3.74 -5.02
CA ILE A 341 15.80 2.68 -4.41
C ILE A 341 16.99 2.34 -5.29
N GLU A 342 16.80 2.17 -6.59
CA GLU A 342 17.87 1.86 -7.54
C GLU A 342 18.90 3.00 -7.63
N ALA A 343 18.48 4.25 -7.61
CA ALA A 343 19.36 5.41 -7.60
C ALA A 343 20.30 5.47 -6.38
N THR A 344 19.87 4.90 -5.24
CA THR A 344 20.71 4.84 -4.03
C THR A 344 21.83 3.80 -4.10
N ARG A 345 21.77 2.83 -5.02
CA ARG A 345 22.74 1.71 -5.12
C ARG A 345 24.11 2.11 -5.71
N GLY A 346 24.20 3.26 -6.37
CA GLY A 346 25.40 3.68 -7.11
C GLY A 346 26.55 4.31 -6.31
N GLN A 347 26.48 4.37 -4.96
CA GLN A 347 27.38 5.23 -4.16
C GLN A 347 28.17 4.49 -3.08
N VAL A 348 28.78 3.34 -3.36
CA VAL A 348 29.67 2.64 -2.41
C VAL A 348 31.13 2.78 -2.84
N ARG A 349 32.03 3.23 -1.93
CA ARG A 349 33.50 3.22 -2.10
C ARG A 349 34.18 2.67 -0.86
N ASP A 350 35.23 1.83 -1.07
CA ASP A 350 36.04 1.17 -0.04
C ASP A 350 37.22 2.05 0.43
N ILE A 351 37.60 1.93 1.72
CA ILE A 351 38.67 2.74 2.33
C ILE A 351 39.44 1.99 3.46
N GLU A 352 40.74 2.25 3.60
CA GLU A 352 41.67 1.60 4.54
C GLU A 352 41.93 2.36 5.87
N ARG A 353 42.53 1.66 6.88
CA ARG A 353 42.53 1.92 8.34
C ARG A 353 43.56 2.91 8.89
N THR A 354 43.23 3.60 10.03
CA THR A 354 44.07 3.82 11.25
C THR A 354 43.42 4.58 12.44
N VAL A 355 43.64 4.10 13.69
CA VAL A 355 43.75 4.65 15.09
C VAL A 355 42.65 5.56 15.72
N ALA A 356 42.46 5.41 17.06
CA ALA A 356 41.44 6.05 17.91
C ALA A 356 41.48 7.58 17.95
N LEU A 357 40.34 8.22 17.66
CA LEU A 357 40.24 9.66 17.47
C LEU A 357 39.02 10.26 18.21
N ARG A 358 39.24 11.34 19.00
CA ARG A 358 38.15 12.17 19.53
C ARG A 358 37.89 13.35 18.60
N ILE A 359 36.62 13.66 18.36
CA ILE A 359 36.16 14.81 17.55
C ILE A 359 35.61 15.89 18.46
N GLU A 360 36.22 17.06 18.46
CA GLU A 360 35.77 18.24 19.22
C GLU A 360 35.31 19.38 18.31
N GLY A 361 34.53 20.32 18.87
CA GLY A 361 34.08 21.53 18.20
C GLY A 361 32.74 22.02 18.74
N ARG A 362 32.32 23.25 18.42
CA ARG A 362 31.04 23.82 18.84
C ARG A 362 29.84 22.99 18.34
N SER A 363 28.71 23.09 19.06
CA SER A 363 27.46 22.48 18.59
C SER A 363 27.07 23.03 17.20
N GLY A 364 26.60 22.16 16.30
CA GLY A 364 26.23 22.56 14.93
C GLY A 364 27.35 22.51 13.88
N LEU A 365 28.61 22.22 14.25
CA LEU A 365 29.75 22.13 13.30
C LEU A 365 29.75 20.85 12.45
N GLY A 366 28.76 19.98 12.56
CA GLY A 366 28.68 18.76 11.75
C GLY A 366 29.45 17.56 12.30
N LYS A 367 29.78 17.51 13.60
CA LYS A 367 30.49 16.39 14.24
C LYS A 367 29.82 15.04 13.99
N SER A 368 28.53 14.93 14.27
CA SER A 368 27.75 13.71 14.00
C SER A 368 27.63 13.38 12.51
N THR A 369 27.62 14.40 11.65
CA THR A 369 27.68 14.20 10.19
C THR A 369 29.01 13.60 9.77
N LEU A 370 30.11 14.03 10.38
CA LEU A 370 31.43 13.45 10.15
C LEU A 370 31.49 11.98 10.58
N LEU A 371 30.95 11.62 11.76
CA LEU A 371 30.87 10.21 12.18
C LEU A 371 30.06 9.37 11.18
N ARG A 372 28.93 9.88 10.71
CA ARG A 372 28.10 9.20 9.68
C ARG A 372 28.85 9.06 8.36
N THR A 373 29.66 10.05 7.99
CA THR A 373 30.53 9.99 6.80
C THR A 373 31.57 8.91 6.96
N LEU A 374 32.24 8.87 8.12
CA LEU A 374 33.29 7.88 8.45
C LEU A 374 32.71 6.45 8.50
N GLN A 375 31.46 6.28 8.87
CA GLN A 375 30.75 5.00 8.82
C GLN A 375 30.21 4.64 7.43
N GLY A 376 30.33 5.55 6.43
CA GLY A 376 29.80 5.34 5.08
C GLY A 376 28.29 5.55 4.94
N LEU A 377 27.62 6.09 5.96
CA LEU A 377 26.19 6.40 5.94
C LEU A 377 25.87 7.69 5.20
N TRP A 378 26.77 8.70 5.28
CA TRP A 378 26.55 10.00 4.66
C TRP A 378 27.27 10.10 3.32
N PRO A 379 26.54 10.13 2.18
CA PRO A 379 27.16 10.10 0.85
C PRO A 379 27.63 11.47 0.34
N TYR A 380 27.20 12.56 1.00
CA TYR A 380 27.47 13.93 0.54
C TYR A 380 28.70 14.52 1.20
N TYR A 381 29.90 14.13 0.73
CA TYR A 381 31.15 14.71 1.20
C TYR A 381 32.14 14.95 0.05
N ARG A 382 33.05 15.91 0.24
CA ARG A 382 34.18 16.16 -0.67
C ARG A 382 35.48 15.94 0.08
N GLY A 383 36.40 15.20 -0.51
CA GLY A 383 37.70 14.89 0.06
C GLY A 383 38.01 13.40 0.01
N ASN A 384 39.28 13.05 0.16
CA ASN A 384 39.72 11.66 0.29
C ASN A 384 39.84 11.36 1.79
N TRP A 385 38.95 10.51 2.28
CA TRP A 385 38.98 10.00 3.65
C TRP A 385 39.27 8.51 3.57
N GLU A 386 40.29 8.08 4.30
CA GLU A 386 40.52 6.66 4.52
C GLU A 386 39.58 6.20 5.64
N LEU A 387 38.60 5.40 5.30
CA LEU A 387 37.68 4.84 6.28
C LEU A 387 38.23 3.51 6.80
N PRO A 388 38.03 3.23 8.11
CA PRO A 388 38.43 1.93 8.65
C PRO A 388 37.62 0.81 7.96
N GLY A 389 38.33 -0.17 7.38
CA GLY A 389 37.66 -1.37 6.83
C GLY A 389 37.20 -2.32 7.94
N GLY A 390 36.33 -3.28 7.62
CA GLY A 390 35.81 -4.32 8.52
C GLY A 390 34.51 -3.97 9.22
N SER A 391 34.15 -4.73 10.27
CA SER A 391 32.89 -4.52 11.01
C SER A 391 32.91 -3.19 11.78
N SER A 392 31.86 -2.40 11.65
CA SER A 392 31.71 -1.14 12.36
C SER A 392 30.36 -1.05 13.05
N LEU A 393 30.32 -0.40 14.21
CA LEU A 393 29.10 -0.13 14.96
C LEU A 393 29.09 1.34 15.38
N LEU A 394 27.96 2.04 15.15
CA LEU A 394 27.74 3.38 15.67
C LEU A 394 26.70 3.34 16.77
N ILE A 395 27.06 3.85 17.94
CA ILE A 395 26.12 4.08 19.04
C ILE A 395 25.73 5.55 19.00
N PRO A 396 24.47 5.85 18.61
CA PRO A 396 23.96 7.21 18.56
C PRO A 396 23.66 7.75 19.96
N GLN A 397 23.43 9.04 20.07
CA GLN A 397 23.03 9.73 21.30
C GLN A 397 21.78 9.10 21.95
N GLN A 398 20.78 8.71 21.11
CA GLN A 398 19.63 7.92 21.53
C GLN A 398 19.68 6.56 20.82
N PRO A 399 19.95 5.47 21.56
CA PRO A 399 19.98 4.13 20.99
C PRO A 399 18.62 3.70 20.46
N TYR A 400 18.60 3.08 19.29
CA TYR A 400 17.41 2.45 18.75
C TYR A 400 17.09 1.16 19.50
N LEU A 401 15.91 1.06 20.09
CA LEU A 401 15.44 -0.07 20.89
C LEU A 401 14.13 -0.63 20.27
N PRO A 402 14.23 -1.54 19.29
CA PRO A 402 13.05 -2.18 18.72
C PRO A 402 12.34 -3.09 19.70
N GLU A 403 11.04 -3.33 19.49
CA GLU A 403 10.22 -4.26 20.27
C GLU A 403 10.60 -5.71 19.98
N MET A 404 11.57 -6.23 20.72
CA MET A 404 12.04 -7.60 20.62
C MET A 404 12.47 -8.13 22.00
N PRO A 405 12.64 -9.46 22.18
CA PRO A 405 13.19 -10.03 23.41
C PRO A 405 14.54 -9.40 23.77
N LEU A 406 14.80 -9.17 25.08
CA LEU A 406 16.00 -8.48 25.54
C LEU A 406 17.29 -9.14 25.02
N ARG A 407 17.34 -10.48 24.93
CA ARG A 407 18.51 -11.20 24.38
C ARG A 407 18.85 -10.78 22.94
N GLN A 408 17.81 -10.60 22.08
CA GLN A 408 17.99 -10.14 20.71
C GLN A 408 18.30 -8.64 20.65
N LEU A 409 17.71 -7.88 21.57
CA LEU A 409 17.98 -6.45 21.69
C LEU A 409 19.42 -6.17 22.07
N LEU A 410 20.02 -6.96 22.95
CA LEU A 410 21.41 -6.87 23.38
C LEU A 410 22.40 -7.21 22.24
N THR A 411 22.06 -8.17 21.40
CA THR A 411 22.93 -8.62 20.30
C THR A 411 22.74 -7.85 19.01
N TYR A 412 21.67 -7.05 18.89
CA TYR A 412 21.39 -6.27 17.69
C TYR A 412 22.61 -5.44 17.24
N PRO A 413 23.01 -5.44 15.95
CA PRO A 413 22.32 -6.02 14.78
C PRO A 413 22.68 -7.49 14.47
N ALA A 414 23.50 -8.17 15.27
CA ALA A 414 23.82 -9.57 15.05
C ALA A 414 22.58 -10.47 15.17
N THR A 415 22.52 -11.51 14.34
CA THR A 415 21.44 -12.50 14.35
C THR A 415 21.71 -13.68 15.30
N GLU A 416 22.97 -13.89 15.65
CA GLU A 416 23.38 -14.95 16.57
C GLU A 416 23.37 -14.43 18.00
N CYS A 417 22.75 -15.20 18.91
CA CYS A 417 22.74 -14.91 20.32
C CYS A 417 23.84 -15.73 21.04
N PRO A 418 24.75 -15.07 21.79
CA PRO A 418 25.68 -15.78 22.66
C PRO A 418 24.96 -16.47 23.83
N SER A 419 25.71 -17.25 24.62
CA SER A 419 25.18 -17.94 25.80
C SER A 419 24.60 -16.97 26.82
N ASP A 420 23.57 -17.42 27.57
CA ASP A 420 22.93 -16.61 28.63
C ASP A 420 23.97 -16.13 29.66
N ALA A 421 24.97 -16.96 29.98
CA ALA A 421 26.06 -16.58 30.86
C ALA A 421 26.81 -15.33 30.36
N ARG A 422 27.09 -15.23 29.05
CA ARG A 422 27.76 -14.06 28.46
C ARG A 422 26.85 -12.84 28.45
N LEU A 423 25.55 -13.01 28.18
CA LEU A 423 24.58 -11.92 28.24
C LEU A 423 24.47 -11.34 29.65
N MET A 424 24.37 -12.21 30.69
CA MET A 424 24.31 -11.79 32.09
C MET A 424 25.62 -11.12 32.53
N GLN A 425 26.77 -11.65 32.13
CA GLN A 425 28.06 -11.04 32.39
C GLN A 425 28.12 -9.61 31.87
N VAL A 426 27.71 -9.39 30.62
CA VAL A 426 27.74 -8.06 30.00
C VAL A 426 26.72 -7.13 30.68
N LEU A 427 25.53 -7.61 31.02
CA LEU A 427 24.54 -6.82 31.78
C LEU A 427 25.10 -6.37 33.14
N HIS A 428 25.82 -7.24 33.82
CA HIS A 428 26.52 -6.90 35.07
C HIS A 428 27.60 -5.83 34.85
N GLN A 429 28.47 -6.00 33.83
CA GLN A 429 29.55 -5.06 33.49
C GLN A 429 29.04 -3.65 33.17
N VAL A 430 27.87 -3.55 32.51
CA VAL A 430 27.27 -2.24 32.17
C VAL A 430 26.32 -1.70 33.26
N GLY A 431 26.18 -2.41 34.40
CA GLY A 431 25.33 -2.00 35.52
C GLY A 431 23.84 -2.12 35.26
N LEU A 432 23.46 -3.12 34.49
CA LEU A 432 22.06 -3.46 34.18
C LEU A 432 21.64 -4.83 34.73
N SER A 433 22.25 -5.30 35.83
CA SER A 433 21.99 -6.62 36.45
C SER A 433 20.50 -6.86 36.77
N LYS A 434 19.73 -5.81 37.01
CA LYS A 434 18.28 -5.92 37.23
C LYS A 434 17.52 -6.51 36.04
N LEU A 435 18.10 -6.56 34.86
CA LEU A 435 17.49 -7.08 33.64
C LEU A 435 17.84 -8.56 33.37
N GLU A 436 18.72 -9.18 34.15
CA GLU A 436 19.23 -10.54 33.91
C GLU A 436 18.14 -11.60 33.85
N HIS A 437 17.06 -11.46 34.63
CA HIS A 437 15.91 -12.37 34.64
C HIS A 437 14.82 -12.02 33.60
N ARG A 438 15.06 -11.01 32.75
CA ARG A 438 14.13 -10.53 31.73
C ARG A 438 14.59 -10.80 30.29
N LEU A 439 15.54 -11.71 30.08
CA LEU A 439 16.18 -11.95 28.78
C LEU A 439 15.18 -12.32 27.67
N ASP A 440 14.13 -13.05 28.00
CA ASP A 440 13.10 -13.47 27.05
C ASP A 440 11.89 -12.54 26.99
N GLN A 441 11.85 -11.51 27.82
CA GLN A 441 10.75 -10.56 27.83
C GLN A 441 10.82 -9.64 26.62
N GLN A 442 9.68 -9.49 25.93
CA GLN A 442 9.47 -8.54 24.86
C GLN A 442 8.58 -7.40 25.35
N THR A 443 9.04 -6.18 25.25
CA THR A 443 8.33 -4.98 25.69
C THR A 443 8.83 -3.74 24.95
N GLU A 444 8.15 -2.61 25.13
CA GLU A 444 8.56 -1.31 24.62
C GLU A 444 9.67 -0.71 25.51
N TRP A 445 10.90 -1.20 25.32
CA TRP A 445 12.07 -0.88 26.16
C TRP A 445 12.37 0.60 26.29
N THR A 446 12.02 1.40 25.26
CA THR A 446 12.17 2.86 25.28
C THR A 446 11.35 3.54 26.37
N ARG A 447 10.22 2.99 26.78
CA ARG A 447 9.37 3.53 27.84
C ARG A 447 9.75 3.01 29.23
N GLU A 448 10.31 1.80 29.29
CA GLU A 448 10.66 1.18 30.57
C GLU A 448 12.04 1.59 31.09
N LEU A 449 12.96 1.90 30.19
CA LEU A 449 14.34 2.22 30.56
C LEU A 449 14.55 3.75 30.58
N SER A 450 15.20 4.23 31.65
CA SER A 450 15.71 5.60 31.72
C SER A 450 16.74 5.86 30.61
N GLY A 451 16.96 7.12 30.24
CA GLY A 451 17.91 7.48 29.20
C GLY A 451 19.34 6.97 29.46
N GLY A 452 19.81 7.00 30.70
CA GLY A 452 21.08 6.41 31.09
C GLY A 452 21.13 4.89 30.95
N GLU A 453 20.06 4.18 31.25
CA GLU A 453 19.96 2.73 31.04
C GLU A 453 19.93 2.36 29.57
N GLN A 454 19.26 3.17 28.74
CA GLN A 454 19.27 3.00 27.28
C GLN A 454 20.70 3.16 26.73
N GLN A 455 21.46 4.17 27.19
CA GLN A 455 22.86 4.34 26.79
C GLN A 455 23.74 3.18 27.26
N ARG A 456 23.56 2.67 28.50
CA ARG A 456 24.26 1.47 29.00
C ARG A 456 23.97 0.25 28.12
N LEU A 457 22.74 0.08 27.68
CA LEU A 457 22.35 -0.99 26.76
C LEU A 457 22.99 -0.84 25.38
N GLY A 458 23.13 0.39 24.87
CA GLY A 458 23.89 0.69 23.65
C GLY A 458 25.36 0.25 23.77
N LEU A 459 26.00 0.51 24.93
CA LEU A 459 27.38 0.09 25.19
C LEU A 459 27.50 -1.44 25.36
N ALA A 460 26.47 -2.11 25.95
CA ALA A 460 26.38 -3.57 26.00
C ALA A 460 26.40 -4.20 24.59
N ARG A 461 25.74 -3.58 23.64
CA ARG A 461 25.78 -4.01 22.24
C ARG A 461 27.19 -3.96 21.64
N ALA A 462 27.96 -2.94 21.98
CA ALA A 462 29.37 -2.86 21.54
C ALA A 462 30.21 -4.03 22.09
N LEU A 463 30.00 -4.38 23.36
CA LEU A 463 30.70 -5.49 24.01
C LEU A 463 30.34 -6.86 23.41
N LEU A 464 29.11 -7.04 23.00
CA LEU A 464 28.63 -8.30 22.43
C LEU A 464 28.94 -8.45 20.94
N ASN A 465 28.91 -7.36 20.18
CA ASN A 465 29.19 -7.38 18.74
C ASN A 465 30.70 -7.30 18.42
N ALA A 466 31.53 -6.84 19.35
CA ALA A 466 32.98 -6.68 19.21
C ALA A 466 33.41 -6.12 17.84
N PRO A 467 32.97 -4.91 17.46
CA PRO A 467 33.25 -4.34 16.15
C PRO A 467 34.73 -3.99 16.03
N GLN A 468 35.28 -4.00 14.81
CA GLN A 468 36.63 -3.52 14.56
C GLN A 468 36.74 -1.99 14.71
N THR A 469 35.63 -1.28 14.42
CA THR A 469 35.53 0.17 14.64
C THR A 469 34.25 0.51 15.38
N LEU A 470 34.36 1.21 16.48
CA LEU A 470 33.24 1.68 17.30
C LEU A 470 33.14 3.20 17.21
N TYR A 471 32.01 3.69 16.72
CA TYR A 471 31.67 5.11 16.71
C TYR A 471 30.76 5.44 17.88
N LEU A 472 31.09 6.48 18.65
CA LEU A 472 30.29 6.95 19.79
C LEU A 472 29.85 8.40 19.52
N ASP A 473 28.55 8.60 19.23
CA ASP A 473 27.97 9.91 19.03
C ASP A 473 27.27 10.37 20.32
N GLU A 474 27.99 11.04 21.21
CA GLU A 474 27.51 11.49 22.52
C GLU A 474 26.90 10.37 23.37
N ALA A 475 27.36 9.15 23.21
CA ALA A 475 26.76 7.93 23.76
C ALA A 475 26.83 7.81 25.29
N THR A 476 27.46 8.77 25.98
CA THR A 476 27.57 8.81 27.44
C THR A 476 26.97 10.06 28.07
N ASN A 477 26.34 10.95 27.30
CA ASN A 477 25.88 12.26 27.80
C ASN A 477 24.77 12.21 28.86
N GLN A 478 24.03 11.09 28.95
CA GLN A 478 22.99 10.87 29.96
C GLN A 478 23.51 10.04 31.16
N LEU A 479 24.79 9.76 31.21
CA LEU A 479 25.45 9.10 32.31
C LEU A 479 26.21 10.12 33.18
N ASP A 480 26.28 9.86 34.47
CA ASP A 480 27.22 10.59 35.33
C ASP A 480 28.68 10.30 34.94
N ASP A 481 29.56 11.23 35.25
CA ASP A 481 30.98 11.17 34.86
C ASP A 481 31.67 9.88 35.32
N GLN A 482 31.34 9.39 36.51
CA GLN A 482 31.95 8.18 37.07
C GLN A 482 31.50 6.94 36.29
N SER A 483 30.22 6.83 36.01
CA SER A 483 29.65 5.75 35.19
C SER A 483 30.18 5.77 33.77
N ALA A 484 30.26 6.95 33.13
CA ALA A 484 30.81 7.11 31.79
C ALA A 484 32.27 6.65 31.70
N CYS A 485 33.11 7.08 32.62
CA CYS A 485 34.51 6.64 32.69
C CYS A 485 34.64 5.14 32.95
N HIS A 486 33.85 4.59 33.87
CA HIS A 486 33.85 3.16 34.14
C HIS A 486 33.54 2.33 32.90
N LEU A 487 32.44 2.65 32.22
CA LEU A 487 31.97 1.92 31.03
C LEU A 487 32.95 2.00 29.85
N LEU A 488 33.54 3.15 29.61
CA LEU A 488 34.56 3.29 28.56
C LEU A 488 35.84 2.53 28.89
N ASN A 489 36.22 2.43 30.17
CA ASN A 489 37.34 1.59 30.60
C ASN A 489 37.01 0.10 30.40
N VAL A 490 35.78 -0.36 30.74
CA VAL A 490 35.32 -1.72 30.46
C VAL A 490 35.41 -2.01 28.96
N LEU A 491 34.94 -1.10 28.10
CA LEU A 491 35.04 -1.24 26.64
C LEU A 491 36.50 -1.40 26.18
N ARG A 492 37.44 -0.61 26.71
CA ARG A 492 38.86 -0.69 26.34
C ARG A 492 39.51 -2.00 26.81
N GLN A 493 39.14 -2.51 27.97
CA GLN A 493 39.63 -3.78 28.49
C GLN A 493 39.10 -4.99 27.74
N GLU A 494 37.80 -5.02 27.44
CA GLU A 494 37.16 -6.12 26.75
C GLU A 494 37.41 -6.10 25.23
N LEU A 495 37.67 -4.91 24.64
CA LEU A 495 37.85 -4.70 23.21
C LEU A 495 39.15 -3.97 22.88
N PRO A 496 40.33 -4.56 23.20
CA PRO A 496 41.63 -3.88 23.06
C PRO A 496 41.97 -3.55 21.58
N ASP A 497 41.53 -4.35 20.64
CA ASP A 497 41.78 -4.19 19.19
C ASP A 497 40.75 -3.33 18.45
N THR A 498 39.73 -2.85 19.15
CA THR A 498 38.69 -2.02 18.56
C THR A 498 39.13 -0.57 18.47
N LEU A 499 39.07 0.00 17.28
CA LEU A 499 39.25 1.44 17.07
C LEU A 499 38.00 2.19 17.59
N VAL A 500 38.19 3.08 18.56
CA VAL A 500 37.09 3.89 19.12
C VAL A 500 37.22 5.33 18.64
N ILE A 501 36.18 5.81 17.93
CA ILE A 501 36.06 7.19 17.48
C ILE A 501 34.83 7.80 18.16
N GLY A 502 35.01 8.85 18.96
CA GLY A 502 33.94 9.39 19.79
C GLY A 502 33.79 10.90 19.75
N ILE A 503 32.54 11.34 19.88
CA ILE A 503 32.19 12.71 20.24
C ILE A 503 31.74 12.69 21.69
N SER A 504 32.38 13.47 22.55
CA SER A 504 31.95 13.64 23.94
C SER A 504 32.25 15.07 24.40
N HIS A 505 31.30 15.62 25.14
CA HIS A 505 31.42 16.92 25.80
C HIS A 505 31.85 16.81 27.27
N GLN A 506 31.94 15.60 27.81
CA GLN A 506 32.35 15.33 29.20
C GLN A 506 33.88 15.42 29.33
N PRO A 507 34.44 16.35 30.16
CA PRO A 507 35.87 16.50 30.34
C PRO A 507 36.55 15.27 30.94
N SER A 508 35.83 14.54 31.81
CA SER A 508 36.28 13.31 32.46
C SER A 508 36.58 12.18 31.46
N VAL A 509 35.82 12.13 30.38
CA VAL A 509 35.95 11.14 29.30
C VAL A 509 37.05 11.51 28.31
N ALA A 510 37.41 12.78 28.22
CA ALA A 510 38.42 13.27 27.29
C ALA A 510 39.78 12.56 27.41
N ASN A 511 40.21 12.27 28.63
CA ASN A 511 41.48 11.63 28.93
C ASN A 511 41.58 10.16 28.51
N LEU A 512 40.43 9.57 28.12
CA LEU A 512 40.37 8.18 27.63
C LEU A 512 40.65 8.06 26.13
N PHE A 513 40.74 9.18 25.41
CA PHE A 513 41.07 9.20 23.98
C PHE A 513 42.53 9.59 23.79
N GLN A 514 43.24 8.88 22.91
CA GLN A 514 44.67 9.09 22.66
C GLN A 514 44.96 10.31 21.79
N ARG A 515 44.03 10.69 20.94
CA ARG A 515 44.14 11.85 20.04
C ARG A 515 42.80 12.61 19.98
N THR A 516 42.90 13.91 19.77
CA THR A 516 41.75 14.80 19.60
C THR A 516 41.85 15.52 18.26
N LEU A 517 40.77 15.50 17.48
CA LEU A 517 40.59 16.30 16.27
C LEU A 517 39.68 17.47 16.59
N ASP A 518 40.23 18.69 16.56
CA ASP A 518 39.44 19.90 16.70
C ASP A 518 38.96 20.39 15.31
N LEU A 519 37.65 20.35 15.06
CA LEU A 519 37.05 20.80 13.81
C LEU A 519 37.06 22.34 13.64
N GLN A 520 37.36 23.11 14.69
CA GLN A 520 37.50 24.57 14.60
C GLN A 520 38.84 25.00 14.00
N ALA A 521 39.89 24.20 14.21
CA ALA A 521 41.23 24.48 13.70
C ALA A 521 41.45 24.05 12.24
N SER A 522 40.62 23.11 11.74
CA SER A 522 40.70 22.62 10.37
C SER A 522 39.39 22.94 9.64
N ASN A 523 39.39 23.97 8.79
CA ASN A 523 38.20 24.43 8.04
C ASN A 523 38.06 23.70 6.69
N PRO A 524 37.45 22.50 6.60
CA PRO A 524 37.12 21.88 5.31
C PRO A 524 35.62 21.69 5.05
N LEU A 525 34.71 22.14 5.93
CA LEU A 525 33.27 21.78 5.83
C LEU A 525 32.31 22.93 5.45
N HIS A 526 32.81 24.04 4.88
CA HIS A 526 31.95 25.05 4.27
C HIS A 526 31.63 24.70 2.81
N ALA A 527 30.72 23.73 2.62
CA ALA A 527 29.92 23.67 1.38
C ALA A 527 28.53 23.13 1.75
N LYS A 528 27.60 24.04 2.02
CA LYS A 528 26.18 23.73 1.85
C LYS A 528 26.00 23.25 0.41
N PRO A 529 25.32 22.10 0.16
CA PRO A 529 24.87 21.80 -1.19
C PRO A 529 23.84 22.88 -1.55
N SER A 530 24.15 23.71 -2.54
CA SER A 530 23.13 24.48 -3.22
C SER A 530 22.21 23.48 -3.90
N LEU A 531 21.00 23.36 -3.40
CA LEU A 531 19.89 22.74 -4.12
C LEU A 531 19.65 23.59 -5.38
N ALA A 532 20.05 23.06 -6.53
CA ALA A 532 19.63 23.49 -7.85
C ALA A 532 18.65 22.45 -8.40
#